data_34342fa4e9e49f4ebca49b1b77377e53
#
_entry.id   34342fa4e9e49f4ebca49b1b77377e53
#
_cell.length_a   1.000
_cell.length_b   1.000
_cell.length_c   1.000
_cell.angle_alpha   90.00
_cell.angle_beta   90.00
_cell.angle_gamma   90.00
#
_symmetry.space_group_name_H-M   'P 1'
#
loop_
_entity.id
_entity.type
_entity.pdbx_description
1 polymer ?
#
loop_
_entity_poly.entity_id
_entity_poly.type
_entity_poly.pdbx_seq_one_letter_code
_entity_poly.pdbx_strand_id
1 'polypeptide(L)'
;MSIRDIGRACADALLAAPKDVSPYYFDLYGPRHYSALDVKAAVEELTGKKVELVAIEKDNLAEFFAKQIPSAHLKDFVEMTTSALPGGIMAGDFGSNKRTVHGKVELVEALRPLYTQ
;
A
#
# COMPACT_ATOMS: atom_id res chain seq x y z
N MET A 1 -2.35 -0.11 -3.77
CA MET A 1 -3.17 0.61 -4.77
C MET A 1 -2.42 0.68 -6.09
N SER A 2 -3.12 0.60 -7.22
CA SER A 2 -2.53 0.66 -8.56
C SER A 2 -2.09 2.09 -8.92
N ILE A 3 -0.92 2.23 -9.56
CA ILE A 3 -0.44 3.52 -10.11
C ILE A 3 -1.39 4.09 -11.17
N ARG A 4 -2.14 3.25 -11.90
CA ARG A 4 -3.17 3.68 -12.84
C ARG A 4 -4.35 4.37 -12.14
N ASP A 5 -4.75 3.88 -10.98
CA ASP A 5 -5.80 4.49 -10.18
C ASP A 5 -5.34 5.82 -9.57
N ILE A 6 -4.07 5.90 -9.13
CA ILE A 6 -3.47 7.16 -8.68
C ILE A 6 -3.50 8.19 -9.81
N GLY A 7 -2.99 7.83 -10.99
CA GLY A 7 -2.98 8.73 -12.15
C GLY A 7 -4.36 9.22 -12.55
N ARG A 8 -5.36 8.34 -12.54
CA ARG A 8 -6.76 8.71 -12.82
C ARG A 8 -7.29 9.69 -11.79
N ALA A 9 -7.11 9.40 -10.50
CA ALA A 9 -7.58 10.29 -9.44
C ALA A 9 -6.92 11.67 -9.50
N CYS A 10 -5.62 11.74 -9.83
CA CYS A 10 -4.92 13.01 -10.06
C CYS A 10 -5.52 13.77 -11.25
N ALA A 11 -5.75 13.09 -12.37
CA ALA A 11 -6.35 13.72 -13.56
C ALA A 11 -7.75 14.24 -13.27
N ASP A 12 -8.59 13.44 -12.61
CA ASP A 12 -9.95 13.83 -12.23
C ASP A 12 -9.93 15.04 -11.27
N ALA A 13 -8.99 15.08 -10.33
CA ALA A 13 -8.86 16.22 -9.43
C ALA A 13 -8.41 17.51 -10.14
N LEU A 14 -7.54 17.42 -11.15
CA LEU A 14 -7.08 18.55 -11.95
C LEU A 14 -8.18 19.09 -12.88
N LEU A 15 -9.04 18.22 -13.39
CA LEU A 15 -10.14 18.59 -14.29
C LEU A 15 -11.41 19.01 -13.55
N ALA A 16 -11.51 18.72 -12.26
CA ALA A 16 -12.68 19.08 -11.46
C ALA A 16 -12.76 20.59 -11.22
N ALA A 17 -13.98 21.08 -11.02
CA ALA A 17 -14.20 22.45 -10.56
C ALA A 17 -13.50 22.70 -9.21
N PRO A 18 -13.05 23.93 -8.93
CA PRO A 18 -12.47 24.30 -7.65
C PRO A 18 -13.39 23.90 -6.49
N LYS A 19 -12.80 23.48 -5.38
CA LYS A 19 -13.53 23.10 -4.16
C LYS A 19 -13.70 24.31 -3.25
N ASP A 20 -14.79 24.33 -2.48
CA ASP A 20 -15.08 25.41 -1.52
C ASP A 20 -14.13 25.44 -0.33
N VAL A 21 -13.32 24.40 -0.16
CA VAL A 21 -12.33 24.26 0.92
C VAL A 21 -10.91 24.15 0.36
N SER A 22 -9.98 24.89 0.95
CA SER A 22 -8.57 24.86 0.60
C SER A 22 -7.71 24.78 1.87
N PRO A 23 -6.78 23.79 1.96
CA PRO A 23 -6.55 22.72 1.02
C PRO A 23 -7.65 21.64 1.06
N TYR A 24 -7.90 21.00 -0.08
CA TYR A 24 -8.84 19.90 -0.20
C TYR A 24 -8.10 18.56 -0.08
N TYR A 25 -8.41 17.79 0.94
CA TYR A 25 -7.85 16.47 1.18
C TYR A 25 -8.90 15.39 0.91
N PHE A 26 -8.48 14.29 0.33
CA PHE A 26 -9.26 13.06 0.20
C PHE A 26 -8.35 11.84 0.30
N ASP A 27 -8.89 10.74 0.78
CA ASP A 27 -8.18 9.47 0.84
C ASP A 27 -8.42 8.70 -0.45
N LEU A 28 -7.37 8.07 -0.96
CA LEU A 28 -7.45 7.23 -2.14
C LEU A 28 -7.02 5.82 -1.78
N TYR A 29 -7.94 4.88 -1.90
CA TYR A 29 -7.72 3.46 -1.65
C TYR A 29 -7.86 2.63 -2.91
N GLY A 30 -7.38 1.39 -2.87
CA GLY A 30 -7.69 0.39 -3.88
C GLY A 30 -9.17 -0.04 -3.80
N PRO A 31 -9.60 -0.98 -4.66
CA PRO A 31 -10.98 -1.47 -4.66
C PRO A 31 -11.36 -2.16 -3.33
N ARG A 32 -10.39 -2.74 -2.66
CA ARG A 32 -10.51 -3.36 -1.34
C ARG A 32 -9.17 -3.35 -0.59
N HIS A 33 -9.20 -3.72 0.68
CA HIS A 33 -7.98 -3.99 1.45
C HIS A 33 -7.41 -5.36 1.08
N TYR A 34 -6.09 -5.43 0.95
CA TYR A 34 -5.36 -6.65 0.65
C TYR A 34 -4.42 -7.00 1.80
N SER A 35 -4.44 -8.26 2.21
CA SER A 35 -3.50 -8.83 3.16
C SER A 35 -2.24 -9.36 2.46
N ALA A 36 -1.22 -9.72 3.22
CA ALA A 36 -0.04 -10.42 2.69
C ALA A 36 -0.41 -11.79 2.05
N LEU A 37 -1.46 -12.44 2.55
CA LEU A 37 -1.99 -13.68 1.96
C LEU A 37 -2.62 -13.42 0.59
N ASP A 38 -3.32 -12.31 0.39
CA ASP A 38 -3.85 -11.92 -0.92
C ASP A 38 -2.71 -11.66 -1.92
N VAL A 39 -1.63 -11.00 -1.48
CA VAL A 39 -0.44 -10.78 -2.31
C VAL A 39 0.20 -12.11 -2.70
N LYS A 40 0.39 -13.03 -1.74
CA LYS A 40 0.88 -14.38 -2.01
C LYS A 40 0.02 -15.08 -3.06
N ALA A 41 -1.30 -15.13 -2.87
CA ALA A 41 -2.21 -15.79 -3.78
C ALA A 41 -2.14 -15.17 -5.20
N ALA A 42 -2.06 -13.85 -5.30
CA ALA A 42 -1.93 -13.16 -6.58
C ALA A 42 -0.63 -13.50 -7.31
N VAL A 43 0.50 -13.60 -6.59
CA VAL A 43 1.78 -13.98 -7.19
C VAL A 43 1.78 -15.46 -7.60
N GLU A 44 1.20 -16.35 -6.79
CA GLU A 44 1.03 -17.78 -7.14
C GLU A 44 0.17 -17.95 -8.40
N GLU A 45 -0.92 -17.19 -8.51
CA GLU A 45 -1.77 -17.19 -9.72
C GLU A 45 -1.00 -16.75 -10.97
N LEU A 46 -0.23 -15.67 -10.87
CA LEU A 46 0.48 -15.09 -12.01
C LEU A 46 1.70 -15.89 -12.45
N THR A 47 2.36 -16.57 -11.51
CA THR A 47 3.61 -17.30 -11.78
C THR A 47 3.43 -18.80 -11.94
N GLY A 48 2.31 -19.36 -11.46
CA GLY A 48 2.09 -20.81 -11.35
C GLY A 48 3.00 -21.50 -10.35
N LYS A 49 3.73 -20.76 -9.51
CA LYS A 49 4.70 -21.27 -8.54
C LYS A 49 4.19 -21.03 -7.13
N LYS A 50 4.49 -21.98 -6.22
CA LYS A 50 4.23 -21.79 -4.79
C LYS A 50 5.17 -20.71 -4.24
N VAL A 51 4.61 -19.82 -3.43
CA VAL A 51 5.31 -18.73 -2.75
C VAL A 51 5.25 -18.95 -1.25
N GLU A 52 6.40 -18.91 -0.60
CA GLU A 52 6.48 -18.93 0.86
C GLU A 52 6.30 -17.52 1.42
N LEU A 53 5.48 -17.39 2.46
CA LEU A 53 5.29 -16.15 3.19
C LEU A 53 6.08 -16.25 4.49
N VAL A 54 7.08 -15.39 4.65
CA VAL A 54 7.88 -15.29 5.88
C VAL A 54 7.37 -14.10 6.68
N ALA A 55 6.82 -14.38 7.86
CA ALA A 55 6.43 -13.32 8.80
C ALA A 55 7.64 -12.82 9.59
N ILE A 56 7.82 -11.50 9.63
CA ILE A 56 8.86 -10.88 10.45
C ILE A 56 8.17 -10.23 11.64
N GLU A 57 8.46 -10.73 12.83
CA GLU A 57 7.94 -10.17 14.08
C GLU A 57 8.49 -8.77 14.33
N LYS A 58 7.72 -7.95 15.03
CA LYS A 58 8.06 -6.54 15.29
C LYS A 58 9.47 -6.36 15.86
N ASP A 59 9.85 -7.20 16.81
CA ASP A 59 11.14 -7.12 17.49
C ASP A 59 12.33 -7.47 16.57
N ASN A 60 12.08 -8.16 15.47
CA ASN A 60 13.08 -8.58 14.49
C ASN A 60 13.18 -7.62 13.28
N LEU A 61 12.34 -6.59 13.21
CA LEU A 61 12.32 -5.65 12.07
C LEU A 61 13.66 -4.93 11.89
N ALA A 62 14.31 -4.53 12.97
CA ALA A 62 15.60 -3.85 12.90
C ALA A 62 16.69 -4.74 12.27
N GLU A 63 16.77 -6.01 12.69
CA GLU A 63 17.70 -6.96 12.11
C GLU A 63 17.39 -7.29 10.65
N PHE A 64 16.12 -7.42 10.33
CA PHE A 64 15.65 -7.65 8.96
C PHE A 64 16.05 -6.49 8.04
N PHE A 65 15.75 -5.25 8.43
CA PHE A 65 16.07 -4.07 7.64
C PHE A 65 17.57 -3.76 7.56
N ALA A 66 18.35 -4.08 8.60
CA ALA A 66 19.80 -3.87 8.60
C ALA A 66 20.53 -4.61 7.48
N LYS A 67 19.94 -5.67 6.94
CA LYS A 67 20.50 -6.45 5.81
C LYS A 67 20.22 -5.79 4.45
N GLN A 68 19.31 -4.81 4.38
CA GLN A 68 18.80 -4.26 3.11
C GLN A 68 18.93 -2.74 3.00
N ILE A 69 19.06 -2.06 4.14
CA ILE A 69 18.98 -0.59 4.22
C ILE A 69 20.23 -0.05 4.92
N PRO A 70 20.83 1.06 4.44
CA PRO A 70 21.94 1.72 5.13
C PRO A 70 21.58 2.08 6.57
N SER A 71 22.53 1.89 7.49
CA SER A 71 22.34 2.11 8.93
C SER A 71 21.80 3.49 9.29
N ALA A 72 22.14 4.52 8.51
CA ALA A 72 21.64 5.89 8.70
C ALA A 72 20.12 6.01 8.62
N HIS A 73 19.44 5.12 7.89
CA HIS A 73 17.99 5.17 7.67
C HIS A 73 17.23 4.05 8.40
N LEU A 74 17.94 3.17 9.07
CA LEU A 74 17.36 1.98 9.70
C LEU A 74 16.26 2.34 10.72
N LYS A 75 16.52 3.32 11.58
CA LYS A 75 15.58 3.77 12.60
C LYS A 75 14.27 4.26 11.96
N ASP A 76 14.36 5.10 10.94
CA ASP A 76 13.21 5.70 10.28
C ASP A 76 12.34 4.63 9.60
N PHE A 77 12.96 3.61 8.97
CA PHE A 77 12.23 2.49 8.37
C PHE A 77 11.51 1.63 9.40
N VAL A 78 12.14 1.36 10.54
CA VAL A 78 11.51 0.62 11.63
C VAL A 78 10.32 1.41 12.21
N GLU A 79 10.49 2.70 12.46
CA GLU A 79 9.42 3.58 12.97
C GLU A 79 8.27 3.69 11.97
N MET A 80 8.55 3.89 10.69
CA MET A 80 7.54 3.92 9.63
C MET A 80 6.74 2.62 9.58
N THR A 81 7.41 1.48 9.59
CA THR A 81 6.76 0.16 9.54
C THR A 81 5.90 -0.07 10.78
N THR A 82 6.42 0.24 11.97
CA THR A 82 5.70 0.02 13.23
C THR A 82 4.52 0.98 13.41
N SER A 83 4.52 2.14 12.76
CA SER A 83 3.40 3.09 12.82
C SER A 83 2.10 2.51 12.26
N ALA A 84 2.18 1.58 11.31
CA ALA A 84 1.04 0.92 10.69
C ALA A 84 0.61 -0.39 11.38
N LEU A 85 1.40 -0.89 12.34
CA LEU A 85 1.07 -2.10 13.09
C LEU A 85 0.03 -1.80 14.19
N PRO A 86 -0.66 -2.84 14.73
CA PRO A 86 -1.57 -2.66 15.86
C PRO A 86 -0.92 -1.88 17.02
N GLY A 87 -1.58 -0.83 17.48
CA GLY A 87 -1.05 0.11 18.49
C GLY A 87 -0.15 1.23 17.92
N GLY A 88 0.14 1.24 16.62
CA GLY A 88 0.83 2.34 15.96
C GLY A 88 -0.08 3.52 15.66
N ILE A 89 0.51 4.68 15.39
CA ILE A 89 -0.20 5.95 15.17
C ILE A 89 -1.15 5.92 13.97
N MET A 90 -0.88 5.07 12.97
CA MET A 90 -1.68 4.92 11.75
C MET A 90 -2.65 3.72 11.79
N ALA A 91 -2.65 2.95 12.87
CA ALA A 91 -3.35 1.66 12.94
C ALA A 91 -4.89 1.73 12.95
N GLY A 92 -5.51 2.89 12.98
CA GLY A 92 -6.96 3.01 13.11
C GLY A 92 -7.67 3.81 12.01
N ASP A 93 -6.94 4.43 11.11
CA ASP A 93 -7.50 5.46 10.22
C ASP A 93 -7.96 4.95 8.84
N PHE A 94 -7.87 3.65 8.59
CA PHE A 94 -8.21 3.09 7.29
C PHE A 94 -9.71 3.16 7.00
N GLY A 95 -10.09 4.07 6.09
CA GLY A 95 -11.45 4.17 5.57
C GLY A 95 -12.43 4.96 6.46
N SER A 96 -11.95 5.67 7.48
CA SER A 96 -12.81 6.50 8.35
C SER A 96 -13.19 7.85 7.74
N ASN A 97 -12.49 8.32 6.72
CA ASN A 97 -12.72 9.61 6.09
C ASN A 97 -13.95 9.58 5.17
N LYS A 98 -14.84 10.57 5.34
CA LYS A 98 -16.03 10.76 4.46
C LYS A 98 -15.66 11.09 3.01
N ARG A 99 -14.43 11.50 2.75
CA ARG A 99 -13.92 11.86 1.41
C ARG A 99 -12.98 10.78 0.90
N THR A 100 -13.49 9.55 0.80
CA THR A 100 -12.72 8.41 0.29
C THR A 100 -13.07 8.13 -1.16
N VAL A 101 -12.07 8.00 -2.00
CA VAL A 101 -12.18 7.57 -3.40
C VAL A 101 -11.56 6.18 -3.53
N HIS A 102 -12.27 5.26 -4.17
CA HIS A 102 -11.79 3.91 -4.41
C HIS A 102 -11.33 3.73 -5.86
N GLY A 103 -10.14 3.16 -6.03
CA GLY A 103 -9.65 2.68 -7.31
C GLY A 103 -10.43 1.45 -7.80
N LYS A 104 -10.18 1.04 -9.04
CA LYS A 104 -10.89 -0.06 -9.69
C LYS A 104 -9.99 -1.22 -10.07
N VAL A 105 -8.67 -1.01 -10.06
CA VAL A 105 -7.69 -2.00 -10.50
C VAL A 105 -7.41 -2.99 -9.39
N GLU A 106 -7.78 -4.25 -9.60
CA GLU A 106 -7.52 -5.35 -8.67
C GLU A 106 -6.02 -5.69 -8.58
N LEU A 107 -5.62 -6.30 -7.45
CA LEU A 107 -4.22 -6.61 -7.16
C LEU A 107 -3.57 -7.46 -8.26
N VAL A 108 -4.21 -8.53 -8.68
CA VAL A 108 -3.71 -9.43 -9.74
C VAL A 108 -3.50 -8.67 -11.05
N GLU A 109 -4.45 -7.80 -11.42
CA GLU A 109 -4.34 -6.98 -12.63
C GLU A 109 -3.17 -5.98 -12.53
N ALA A 110 -2.99 -5.36 -11.34
CA ALA A 110 -1.90 -4.42 -11.11
C ALA A 110 -0.51 -5.09 -11.18
N LEU A 111 -0.42 -6.33 -10.71
CA LEU A 111 0.84 -7.10 -10.70
C LEU A 111 1.15 -7.78 -12.04
N ARG A 112 0.15 -8.07 -12.86
CA ARG A 112 0.30 -8.81 -14.13
C ARG A 112 1.45 -8.31 -15.00
N PRO A 113 1.63 -6.99 -15.26
CA PRO A 113 2.72 -6.51 -16.11
C PRO A 113 4.14 -6.82 -15.59
N LEU A 114 4.29 -7.14 -14.31
CA LEU A 114 5.58 -7.46 -13.68
C LEU A 114 5.98 -8.93 -13.92
N TYR A 115 5.01 -9.79 -14.24
CA TYR A 115 5.21 -11.24 -14.34
C TYR A 115 4.91 -11.83 -15.73
N THR A 116 4.42 -11.01 -16.67
CA THR A 116 4.08 -11.43 -18.05
C THR A 116 4.98 -10.80 -19.10
N GLN A 117 6.25 -10.61 -18.80
CA GLN A 117 7.27 -10.22 -19.80
C GLN A 117 7.81 -11.44 -20.54
#